data_f4f46bf26c32c708d9de032c38976abd
#
_entry.id   f4f46bf26c32c708d9de032c38976abd
#
_cell.length_a   1.000
_cell.length_b   1.000
_cell.length_c   1.000
_cell.angle_alpha   90.00
_cell.angle_beta   90.00
_cell.angle_gamma   90.00
#
_symmetry.space_group_name_H-M   'P 1'
#
loop_
_entity.id
_entity.type
_entity.pdbx_description
1 polymer ?
#
loop_
_entity_poly.entity_id
_entity_poly.type
_entity_poly.pdbx_seq_one_letter_code
_entity_poly.pdbx_strand_id
1 'polypeptide(L)'
;MARGINKVILVGNLGQDPDTKAMPSGMTVCNLRIATSESWKDKQSGEMKEQTEWHSVALFGRLAEIAGEYLRKGSQVYIEGRLRTRKWQDKQGNDRYTTEIVGNEMQMLGSAGRGGPSGGPSGGPSGGPSG
;
A
#
# COMPACT_ATOMS: atom_id res chain seq x y z
N MET A 1 20.21 26.18 -4.40
CA MET A 1 19.10 25.29 -4.69
C MET A 1 18.21 25.10 -3.47
N ALA A 2 16.93 25.25 -3.65
CA ALA A 2 15.98 25.08 -2.56
C ALA A 2 15.82 23.60 -2.22
N ARG A 3 15.63 23.32 -0.95
CA ARG A 3 15.33 22.00 -0.47
C ARG A 3 13.84 21.87 -0.22
N GLY A 4 13.33 20.70 -0.45
CA GLY A 4 11.95 20.41 -0.14
C GLY A 4 11.84 19.08 0.57
N ILE A 5 10.64 18.78 1.00
CA ILE A 5 10.32 17.49 1.63
C ILE A 5 9.30 16.82 0.75
N ASN A 6 9.58 15.56 0.42
CA ASN A 6 8.65 14.73 -0.33
C ASN A 6 8.48 13.44 0.45
N LYS A 7 7.41 13.37 1.22
CA LYS A 7 7.19 12.25 2.12
C LYS A 7 5.73 11.85 2.14
N VAL A 8 5.50 10.55 2.05
CA VAL A 8 4.17 9.98 2.08
C VAL A 8 4.12 8.92 3.17
N ILE A 9 3.08 8.94 3.97
CA ILE A 9 2.83 7.91 4.96
C ILE A 9 1.44 7.36 4.71
N LEU A 10 1.35 6.05 4.59
CA LEU A 10 0.08 5.37 4.37
C LEU A 10 -0.09 4.24 5.38
N VAL A 11 -1.29 4.11 5.89
CA VAL A 11 -1.71 2.90 6.60
C VAL A 11 -3.00 2.46 5.92
N GLY A 12 -2.97 1.28 5.34
CA GLY A 12 -4.14 0.80 4.61
C GLY A 12 -4.04 -0.68 4.34
N ASN A 13 -4.98 -1.15 3.54
CA ASN A 13 -5.09 -2.58 3.24
C ASN A 13 -4.86 -2.83 1.75
N LEU A 14 -4.22 -3.95 1.45
CA LEU A 14 -4.01 -4.33 0.06
C LEU A 14 -5.32 -4.72 -0.59
N GLY A 15 -5.57 -4.18 -1.77
CA GLY A 15 -6.77 -4.52 -2.54
C GLY A 15 -6.58 -5.75 -3.41
N GLN A 16 -5.35 -6.20 -3.55
CA GLN A 16 -5.03 -7.38 -4.33
C GLN A 16 -3.69 -7.93 -3.85
N ASP A 17 -3.36 -9.13 -4.28
CA ASP A 17 -2.05 -9.71 -3.97
C ASP A 17 -0.94 -8.86 -4.58
N PRO A 18 0.23 -8.80 -3.93
CA PRO A 18 1.36 -8.05 -4.49
C PRO A 18 1.76 -8.57 -5.87
N ASP A 19 2.10 -7.65 -6.76
CA ASP A 19 2.56 -7.99 -8.10
C ASP A 19 4.08 -7.85 -8.11
N THR A 20 4.77 -8.98 -8.07
CA THR A 20 6.23 -9.02 -7.97
C THR A 20 6.85 -9.39 -9.31
N LYS A 21 7.85 -8.62 -9.72
CA LYS A 21 8.53 -8.86 -10.98
C LYS A 21 10.03 -8.74 -10.80
N ALA A 22 10.78 -9.48 -11.61
CA ALA A 22 12.21 -9.34 -11.68
C ALA A 22 12.57 -8.43 -12.85
N MET A 23 13.43 -7.45 -12.59
CA MET A 23 13.93 -6.56 -13.63
C MET A 23 15.13 -7.21 -14.33
N PRO A 24 15.46 -6.77 -15.56
CA PRO A 24 16.63 -7.29 -16.24
C PRO A 24 17.93 -7.16 -15.44
N SER A 25 18.00 -6.18 -14.56
CA SER A 25 19.16 -6.01 -13.69
C SER A 25 19.24 -7.04 -12.57
N GLY A 26 18.18 -7.84 -12.41
CA GLY A 26 18.10 -8.80 -11.32
C GLY A 26 17.39 -8.26 -10.08
N MET A 27 17.09 -6.98 -10.06
CA MET A 27 16.40 -6.37 -8.93
C MET A 27 14.93 -6.75 -8.94
N THR A 28 14.40 -7.04 -7.76
CA THR A 28 12.97 -7.35 -7.60
C THR A 28 12.19 -6.06 -7.41
N VAL A 29 11.07 -5.97 -8.09
CA VAL A 29 10.13 -4.85 -7.95
C VAL A 29 8.78 -5.43 -7.53
N CYS A 30 8.15 -4.81 -6.54
CA CYS A 30 6.83 -5.23 -6.10
C CYS A 30 5.89 -4.04 -6.16
N ASN A 31 4.77 -4.21 -6.84
CA ASN A 31 3.75 -3.19 -6.93
C ASN A 31 2.58 -3.56 -6.02
N LEU A 32 2.16 -2.60 -5.21
CA LEU A 32 1.06 -2.76 -4.27
C LEU A 32 -0.06 -1.79 -4.61
N ARG A 33 -1.29 -2.23 -4.39
CA ARG A 33 -2.46 -1.34 -4.44
C ARG A 33 -3.01 -1.27 -3.03
N ILE A 34 -2.91 -0.11 -2.42
CA ILE A 34 -3.29 0.09 -1.03
C ILE A 34 -4.50 1.00 -0.96
N ALA A 35 -5.52 0.56 -0.23
CA ALA A 35 -6.74 1.31 -0.03
C ALA A 35 -6.69 2.01 1.31
N THR A 36 -6.98 3.30 1.30
CA THR A 36 -7.22 4.06 2.52
C THR A 36 -8.65 4.57 2.46
N SER A 37 -9.38 4.42 3.54
CA SER A 37 -10.79 4.77 3.58
C SER A 37 -11.08 5.77 4.67
N GLU A 38 -11.99 6.68 4.38
CA GLU A 38 -12.48 7.64 5.34
C GLU A 38 -13.98 7.50 5.44
N SER A 39 -14.50 7.65 6.65
CA SER A 39 -15.94 7.65 6.89
C SER A 39 -16.30 8.91 7.65
N TRP A 40 -17.43 9.50 7.28
CA TRP A 40 -17.91 10.68 7.99
C TRP A 40 -19.43 10.70 7.92
N LYS A 41 -20.03 11.47 8.80
CA LYS A 41 -21.48 11.63 8.81
C LYS A 41 -21.83 12.89 8.02
N ASP A 42 -22.71 12.73 7.03
CA ASP A 42 -23.20 13.84 6.25
C ASP A 42 -24.15 14.66 7.10
N LYS A 43 -23.84 15.94 7.27
CA LYS A 43 -24.63 16.82 8.12
C LYS A 43 -26.03 17.08 7.56
N GLN A 44 -26.19 17.01 6.25
CA GLN A 44 -27.50 17.29 5.63
C GLN A 44 -28.43 16.09 5.68
N SER A 45 -27.93 14.92 5.33
CA SER A 45 -28.75 13.72 5.27
C SER A 45 -28.73 12.88 6.53
N GLY A 46 -27.72 13.08 7.37
CA GLY A 46 -27.52 12.25 8.55
C GLY A 46 -26.96 10.88 8.23
N GLU A 47 -26.68 10.60 6.96
CA GLU A 47 -26.17 9.31 6.55
C GLU A 47 -24.65 9.23 6.70
N MET A 48 -24.15 8.03 6.92
CA MET A 48 -22.71 7.81 6.89
C MET A 48 -22.23 7.74 5.45
N LYS A 49 -21.18 8.46 5.17
CA LYS A 49 -20.52 8.44 3.85
C LYS A 49 -19.17 7.81 3.99
N GLU A 50 -18.74 7.16 2.93
CA GLU A 50 -17.44 6.53 2.91
C GLU A 50 -16.74 6.82 1.58
N GLN A 51 -15.46 7.07 1.64
CA GLN A 51 -14.66 7.27 0.43
C GLN A 51 -13.37 6.49 0.56
N THR A 52 -13.01 5.78 -0.50
CA THR A 52 -11.79 4.99 -0.55
C THR A 52 -10.88 5.57 -1.61
N GLU A 53 -9.63 5.78 -1.23
CA GLU A 53 -8.58 6.18 -2.18
C GLU A 53 -7.66 5.01 -2.42
N TRP A 54 -7.32 4.80 -3.67
CA TRP A 54 -6.40 3.74 -4.07
C TRP A 54 -5.04 4.31 -4.38
N HIS A 55 -4.03 3.75 -3.76
CA HIS A 55 -2.66 4.23 -3.93
C HIS A 55 -1.82 3.14 -4.57
N SER A 56 -1.00 3.54 -5.55
CA SER A 56 -0.05 2.64 -6.17
C SER A 56 1.30 2.83 -5.51
N VAL A 57 1.87 1.76 -4.98
CA VAL A 57 3.14 1.80 -4.27
C VAL A 57 4.10 0.85 -4.95
N ALA A 58 5.30 1.32 -5.23
CA ALA A 58 6.35 0.50 -5.80
C ALA A 58 7.42 0.27 -4.74
N LEU A 59 7.80 -0.98 -4.54
CA LEU A 59 8.89 -1.36 -3.64
C LEU A 59 9.98 -2.00 -4.48
N PHE A 60 11.22 -1.84 -4.04
CA PHE A 60 12.37 -2.33 -4.79
C PHE A 60 13.30 -3.14 -3.88
N GLY A 61 14.00 -4.09 -4.48
CA GLY A 61 15.02 -4.85 -3.81
C GLY A 61 14.50 -5.73 -2.69
N ARG A 62 15.18 -5.69 -1.57
CA ARG A 62 14.83 -6.54 -0.43
C ARG A 62 13.42 -6.29 0.08
N LEU A 63 13.03 -5.03 0.11
CA LEU A 63 11.69 -4.67 0.57
C LEU A 63 10.62 -5.28 -0.34
N ALA A 64 10.88 -5.29 -1.64
CA ALA A 64 9.97 -5.90 -2.61
C ALA A 64 9.85 -7.40 -2.40
N GLU A 65 10.97 -8.06 -2.10
CA GLU A 65 10.97 -9.49 -1.84
C GLU A 65 10.14 -9.84 -0.62
N ILE A 66 10.33 -9.07 0.44
CA ILE A 66 9.58 -9.29 1.68
C ILE A 66 8.09 -9.09 1.46
N ALA A 67 7.72 -8.02 0.77
CA ALA A 67 6.31 -7.75 0.50
C ALA A 67 5.68 -8.86 -0.33
N GLY A 68 6.38 -9.32 -1.36
CA GLY A 68 5.87 -10.38 -2.21
C GLY A 68 5.70 -11.70 -1.49
N GLU A 69 6.53 -11.96 -0.49
CA GLU A 69 6.50 -13.21 0.25
C GLU A 69 5.40 -13.23 1.31
N TYR A 70 5.24 -12.11 2.03
CA TYR A 70 4.40 -12.11 3.22
C TYR A 70 3.05 -11.41 3.06
N LEU A 71 2.93 -10.48 2.14
CA LEU A 71 1.67 -9.75 1.98
C LEU A 71 0.72 -10.48 1.06
N ARG A 72 -0.57 -10.31 1.33
CA ARG A 72 -1.64 -10.86 0.48
C ARG A 72 -2.79 -9.86 0.47
N LYS A 73 -3.72 -10.06 -0.44
CA LYS A 73 -4.93 -9.26 -0.50
C LYS A 73 -5.56 -9.17 0.90
N GLY A 74 -5.88 -7.97 1.34
CA GLY A 74 -6.46 -7.74 2.65
C GLY A 74 -5.47 -7.46 3.77
N SER A 75 -4.18 -7.68 3.53
CA SER A 75 -3.16 -7.38 4.55
C SER A 75 -3.13 -5.90 4.85
N GLN A 76 -2.95 -5.56 6.12
CA GLN A 76 -2.80 -4.18 6.53
C GLN A 76 -1.32 -3.85 6.66
N VAL A 77 -0.92 -2.72 6.10
CA VAL A 77 0.48 -2.31 6.08
C VAL A 77 0.63 -0.84 6.37
N TYR A 78 1.80 -0.50 6.93
CA TYR A 78 2.28 0.86 7.04
C TYR A 78 3.36 1.03 5.98
N ILE A 79 3.24 2.09 5.18
CA ILE A 79 4.23 2.41 4.15
C ILE A 79 4.71 3.83 4.37
N GLU A 80 6.01 4.01 4.30
CA GLU A 80 6.62 5.33 4.31
C GLU A 80 7.45 5.45 3.04
N GLY A 81 7.26 6.52 2.30
CA GLY A 81 7.95 6.70 1.05
C GLY A 81 7.85 8.11 0.52
N ARG A 82 7.93 8.24 -0.78
CA ARG A 82 7.86 9.55 -1.45
C ARG A 82 7.07 9.42 -2.74
N LEU A 83 6.56 10.54 -3.22
CA LEU A 83 5.91 10.60 -4.52
C LEU A 83 6.94 10.65 -5.62
N ARG A 84 6.67 9.94 -6.69
CA ARG A 84 7.49 9.98 -7.89
C ARG A 84 6.58 9.99 -9.10
N THR A 85 6.86 10.87 -10.06
CA THR A 85 6.15 10.90 -11.31
C THR A 85 7.07 10.37 -12.38
N ARG A 86 6.62 9.36 -13.12
CA ARG A 86 7.39 8.84 -14.24
C ARG A 86 6.67 9.11 -15.54
N LYS A 87 7.44 9.32 -16.58
CA LYS A 87 6.95 9.57 -17.93
C LYS A 87 7.04 8.27 -18.73
N TRP A 88 6.01 8.00 -19.51
CA TRP A 88 6.00 6.82 -20.37
C TRP A 88 5.19 7.13 -21.61
N GLN A 89 5.27 6.29 -22.62
CA GLN A 89 4.52 6.49 -23.84
C GLN A 89 3.50 5.37 -24.00
N ASP A 90 2.28 5.74 -24.41
CA ASP A 90 1.26 4.75 -24.68
C ASP A 90 1.47 4.16 -26.09
N LYS A 91 0.58 3.27 -26.47
CA LYS A 91 0.68 2.58 -27.75
C LYS A 91 0.58 3.51 -28.95
N GLN A 92 0.02 4.69 -28.75
CA GLN A 92 -0.16 5.69 -29.80
C GLN A 92 0.98 6.69 -29.85
N GLY A 93 1.98 6.52 -28.98
CA GLY A 93 3.13 7.41 -28.95
C GLY A 93 2.92 8.67 -28.13
N ASN A 94 1.79 8.79 -27.45
CA ASN A 94 1.52 9.95 -26.60
C ASN A 94 2.25 9.84 -25.27
N ASP A 95 2.79 10.98 -24.81
CA ASP A 95 3.44 11.03 -23.51
C ASP A 95 2.40 10.94 -22.41
N ARG A 96 2.67 10.07 -21.46
CA ARG A 96 1.82 9.90 -20.28
C ARG A 96 2.66 10.03 -19.02
N TYR A 97 2.01 10.43 -17.94
CA TYR A 97 2.66 10.61 -16.66
C TYR A 97 1.90 9.83 -15.60
N THR A 98 2.62 9.11 -14.80
CA THR A 98 2.03 8.35 -13.70
C THR A 98 2.72 8.74 -12.40
N THR A 99 1.95 9.16 -11.42
CA THR A 99 2.45 9.47 -10.10
C THR A 99 2.21 8.28 -9.19
N GLU A 100 3.25 7.81 -8.57
CA GLU A 100 3.20 6.66 -7.71
C GLU A 100 4.02 6.92 -6.45
N ILE A 101 3.88 6.06 -5.48
CA ILE A 101 4.63 6.16 -4.24
C ILE A 101 5.77 5.14 -4.29
N VAL A 102 6.99 5.60 -4.04
CA VAL A 102 8.13 4.70 -3.91
C VAL A 102 8.32 4.46 -2.42
N GLY A 103 8.12 3.22 -1.98
CA GLY A 103 8.21 2.89 -0.57
C GLY A 103 9.66 2.74 -0.12
N ASN A 104 9.99 3.39 0.97
CA ASN A 104 11.31 3.30 1.59
C ASN A 104 11.28 2.39 2.81
N GLU A 105 10.14 2.34 3.50
CA GLU A 105 9.95 1.51 4.68
C GLU A 105 8.57 0.87 4.63
N MET A 106 8.47 -0.33 5.16
CA MET A 106 7.21 -1.05 5.24
C MET A 106 7.14 -1.77 6.58
N GLN A 107 5.96 -1.72 7.20
CA GLN A 107 5.69 -2.42 8.43
C GLN A 107 4.40 -3.20 8.25
N MET A 108 4.45 -4.50 8.49
CA MET A 108 3.25 -5.31 8.42
C MET A 108 2.46 -5.15 9.72
N LEU A 109 1.17 -4.81 9.59
CA LEU A 109 0.35 -4.50 10.75
C LEU A 109 -0.66 -5.59 11.06
N GLY A 110 -0.85 -6.54 10.14
CA GLY A 110 -1.76 -7.63 10.37
C GLY A 110 -2.45 -8.07 9.10
N SER A 111 -3.30 -9.07 9.24
CA SER A 111 -4.06 -9.61 8.13
C SER A 111 -5.55 -9.38 8.36
N ALA A 112 -6.18 -8.69 7.43
CA ALA A 112 -7.61 -8.42 7.53
C ALA A 112 -8.45 -9.68 7.32
N GLY A 113 -7.86 -10.73 6.77
CA GLY A 113 -8.57 -11.97 6.52
C GLY A 113 -8.74 -12.83 7.75
N ARG A 114 -8.26 -12.39 8.90
CA ARG A 114 -8.37 -13.17 10.11
C ARG A 114 -9.45 -12.58 10.95
N GLY A 115 -10.37 -13.36 11.13
CA GLY A 115 -11.37 -12.93 12.05
C GLY A 115 -10.85 -12.88 13.41
N GLY A 116 -9.81 -13.19 12.69
CA GLY A 116 -9.36 -13.23 13.25
C GLY A 116 -8.69 -13.28 13.73
N PRO A 117 -8.53 -13.62 14.04
CA PRO A 117 -7.87 -13.60 14.66
C PRO A 117 -7.24 -13.46 14.89
N SER A 118 -6.97 -13.53 14.85
CA SER A 118 -6.29 -13.33 15.40
C SER A 118 -5.73 -13.10 15.50
N GLY A 119 -5.79 -13.26 15.52
CA GLY A 119 -5.09 -13.12 16.17
C GLY A 119 -4.60 -13.02 16.34
N GLY A 120 -5.19 -13.34 16.33
CA GLY A 120 -4.65 -13.39 17.05
C GLY A 120 -4.22 -13.27 17.28
N PRO A 121 -4.31 -13.46 17.33
CA PRO A 121 -3.88 -13.34 17.98
C PRO A 121 -3.67 -12.91 18.10
N SER A 122 -3.78 -13.05 17.85
CA SER A 122 -3.49 -12.75 18.36
C SER A 122 -3.42 -12.35 18.51
N GLY A 123 -3.64 -12.50 18.27
CA GLY A 123 -3.47 -12.32 18.85
C GLY A 123 -3.47 -12.09 19.06
N GLY A 124 -3.73 -12.28 18.91
CA GLY A 124 -3.72 -12.29 19.50
C GLY A 124 -3.74 -12.02 19.72
N PRO A 125 -3.69 -12.11 19.79
CA PRO A 125 -3.77 -11.96 20.24
C PRO A 125 -3.92 -11.48 20.31
N SER A 126 -3.92 -11.66 20.06
CA SER A 126 -4.00 -11.41 20.35
C SER A 126 -4.29 -10.91 20.36
N GLY A 127 -4.10 -11.26 20.00
CA GLY A 127 -4.25 -11.13 20.34
C GLY A 127 -4.49 -10.86 20.30
N GLY A 128 -4.43 -10.98 20.05
CA GLY A 128 -4.59 -10.96 20.35
C GLY A 128 -4.67 -10.70 20.33
N PRO A 129 -4.56 -10.74 20.21
CA PRO A 129 -4.66 -10.66 20.38
C PRO A 129 -4.57 -10.37 20.38
N SER A 130 -4.53 -10.62 20.04
CA SER A 130 -4.37 -10.58 20.29
C SER A 130 -4.26 -10.25 20.22
N GLY A 131 -4.01 -10.47 19.62
CA GLY A 131 -3.77 -10.38 19.90
C GLY A 131 -3.82 -10.25 19.90
#